data_65d65a641adc473bc5947408e3dc6494
#
_entry.id   65d65a641adc473bc5947408e3dc6494
#
_cell.length_a   1.000
_cell.length_b   1.000
_cell.length_c   1.000
_cell.angle_alpha   90.00
_cell.angle_beta   90.00
_cell.angle_gamma   90.00
#
_symmetry.space_group_name_H-M   'P 1'
#
loop_
_entity.id
_entity.type
_entity.pdbx_description
1 polymer ?
#
loop_
_entity_poly.entity_id
_entity_poly.type
_entity_poly.pdbx_seq_one_letter_code
_entity_poly.pdbx_strand_id
1 'polypeptide(L)'
;QVTDENGTASILNNIDLTVEDHKLIVLTGPNGGGKTSLAKAIMGLIRPTSGQILYNGQDITALGITERAKLGISYGFQQPPRFKGLKVYDLLMLAAGGALGKDKCCQYLTQVGLCANDYLDREVDGSLSGGEVKRIEIATILARNSQLMIFDEPEAGIDLWSFARLTETFQQLHQAHDATMIIISHQERIIQLADEIVVVADGRIKARGSTQKIFPMILSDTLGSCPVLK
;
A
#
# COMPACT_ATOMS: atom_id res chain seq x y z
N GLN A 1 -3.28 15.33 12.96
CA GLN A 1 -4.09 14.48 13.85
C GLN A 1 -5.26 13.86 13.12
N VAL A 2 -5.69 12.70 13.58
CA VAL A 2 -6.94 12.04 13.15
C VAL A 2 -7.64 11.55 14.40
N THR A 3 -8.95 11.84 14.52
CA THR A 3 -9.80 11.32 15.60
C THR A 3 -10.77 10.27 15.06
N ASP A 4 -11.35 9.45 15.93
CA ASP A 4 -12.42 8.54 15.59
C ASP A 4 -13.69 9.30 15.12
N GLU A 5 -14.66 8.56 14.58
CA GLU A 5 -15.91 9.12 14.06
C GLU A 5 -16.72 9.90 15.12
N ASN A 6 -16.51 9.60 16.40
CA ASN A 6 -17.17 10.26 17.53
C ASN A 6 -16.36 11.44 18.10
N GLY A 7 -15.14 11.67 17.59
CA GLY A 7 -14.23 12.72 18.10
C GLY A 7 -13.68 12.47 19.50
N THR A 8 -13.87 11.25 20.05
CA THR A 8 -13.55 10.91 21.43
C THR A 8 -12.16 10.30 21.60
N ALA A 9 -11.64 9.60 20.59
CA ALA A 9 -10.32 8.98 20.63
C ALA A 9 -9.43 9.49 19.50
N SER A 10 -8.20 9.87 19.83
CA SER A 10 -7.21 10.24 18.82
C SER A 10 -6.54 9.00 18.27
N ILE A 11 -6.74 8.76 16.97
CA ILE A 11 -6.15 7.62 16.23
C ILE A 11 -4.71 7.94 15.81
N LEU A 12 -4.47 9.20 15.37
CA LEU A 12 -3.14 9.67 14.98
C LEU A 12 -2.81 10.96 15.71
N ASN A 13 -1.66 10.99 16.38
CA ASN A 13 -1.18 12.08 17.21
C ASN A 13 0.19 12.57 16.75
N ASN A 14 0.27 13.83 16.30
CA ASN A 14 1.54 14.46 15.92
C ASN A 14 2.42 13.60 15.02
N ILE A 15 1.82 13.08 13.93
CA ILE A 15 2.59 12.42 12.89
C ILE A 15 3.31 13.50 12.07
N ASP A 16 4.63 13.41 12.05
CA ASP A 16 5.50 14.19 11.16
C ASP A 16 6.30 13.19 10.33
N LEU A 17 5.95 13.08 9.05
CA LEU A 17 6.52 12.12 8.12
C LEU A 17 6.77 12.77 6.77
N THR A 18 8.02 12.82 6.39
CA THR A 18 8.44 13.17 5.03
C THR A 18 8.85 11.91 4.29
N VAL A 19 8.33 11.70 3.10
CA VAL A 19 8.68 10.59 2.21
C VAL A 19 9.39 11.19 1.01
N GLU A 20 10.60 10.72 0.74
CA GLU A 20 11.38 11.12 -0.43
C GLU A 20 10.87 10.40 -1.68
N ASP A 21 11.01 11.06 -2.84
CA ASP A 21 10.64 10.47 -4.12
C ASP A 21 11.45 9.19 -4.41
N HIS A 22 10.82 8.26 -5.13
CA HIS A 22 11.41 6.99 -5.58
C HIS A 22 11.91 6.08 -4.45
N LYS A 23 11.40 6.26 -3.23
CA LYS A 23 11.72 5.41 -2.07
C LYS A 23 10.64 4.37 -1.83
N LEU A 24 11.08 3.22 -1.32
CA LEU A 24 10.22 2.22 -0.71
C LEU A 24 10.24 2.38 0.80
N ILE A 25 9.11 2.81 1.37
CA ILE A 25 8.92 2.97 2.81
C ILE A 25 8.03 1.84 3.32
N VAL A 26 8.45 1.16 4.38
CA VAL A 26 7.58 0.21 5.08
C VAL A 26 7.08 0.81 6.39
N LEU A 27 5.75 0.85 6.54
CA LEU A 27 5.09 1.16 7.80
C LEU A 27 4.83 -0.15 8.55
N THR A 28 5.41 -0.30 9.73
CA THR A 28 5.22 -1.47 10.59
C THR A 28 4.91 -1.06 12.02
N GLY A 29 4.68 -2.02 12.92
CA GLY A 29 4.32 -1.76 14.32
C GLY A 29 3.07 -2.52 14.73
N PRO A 30 2.65 -2.49 15.99
CA PRO A 30 1.56 -3.31 16.53
C PRO A 30 0.22 -3.04 15.82
N ASN A 31 -0.67 -4.05 15.87
CA ASN A 31 -2.05 -3.90 15.38
C ASN A 31 -2.76 -2.81 16.19
N GLY A 32 -3.58 -2.01 15.49
CA GLY A 32 -4.22 -0.83 16.11
C GLY A 32 -3.30 0.38 16.29
N GLY A 33 -2.01 0.31 15.92
CA GLY A 33 -1.04 1.41 16.08
C GLY A 33 -1.29 2.64 15.21
N GLY A 34 -2.22 2.58 14.22
CA GLY A 34 -2.57 3.72 13.36
C GLY A 34 -2.02 3.66 11.93
N LYS A 35 -1.33 2.58 11.53
CA LYS A 35 -0.72 2.41 10.20
C LYS A 35 -1.72 2.60 9.05
N THR A 36 -2.80 1.81 9.04
CA THR A 36 -3.88 1.89 8.04
C THR A 36 -4.56 3.27 8.06
N SER A 37 -4.74 3.87 9.25
CA SER A 37 -5.33 5.21 9.35
C SER A 37 -4.42 6.28 8.75
N LEU A 38 -3.10 6.15 8.91
CA LEU A 38 -2.12 7.04 8.28
C LEU A 38 -2.20 6.92 6.75
N ALA A 39 -2.17 5.71 6.22
CA ALA A 39 -2.28 5.45 4.79
C ALA A 39 -3.62 5.95 4.21
N LYS A 40 -4.74 5.72 4.92
CA LYS A 40 -6.06 6.24 4.55
C LYS A 40 -6.11 7.77 4.57
N ALA A 41 -5.44 8.42 5.53
CA ALA A 41 -5.35 9.88 5.56
C ALA A 41 -4.55 10.42 4.36
N ILE A 42 -3.45 9.77 3.96
CA ILE A 42 -2.68 10.13 2.76
C ILE A 42 -3.53 9.99 1.50
N MET A 43 -4.35 8.95 1.38
CA MET A 43 -5.24 8.76 0.21
C MET A 43 -6.49 9.67 0.24
N GLY A 44 -6.82 10.29 1.38
CA GLY A 44 -8.02 11.12 1.53
C GLY A 44 -9.30 10.34 1.85
N LEU A 45 -9.16 9.08 2.28
CA LEU A 45 -10.24 8.25 2.82
C LEU A 45 -10.66 8.68 4.22
N ILE A 46 -9.74 9.28 4.97
CA ILE A 46 -9.97 9.87 6.30
C ILE A 46 -9.44 11.30 6.25
N ARG A 47 -10.20 12.24 6.76
CA ARG A 47 -9.79 13.65 6.85
C ARG A 47 -9.02 13.88 8.15
N PRO A 48 -7.85 14.56 8.11
CA PRO A 48 -7.17 15.01 9.32
C PRO A 48 -8.03 16.02 10.08
N THR A 49 -8.04 15.92 11.40
CA THR A 49 -8.69 16.93 12.29
C THR A 49 -7.81 18.17 12.47
N SER A 50 -6.49 18.01 12.31
CA SER A 50 -5.52 19.11 12.29
C SER A 50 -4.24 18.69 11.58
N GLY A 51 -3.43 19.66 11.15
CA GLY A 51 -2.21 19.46 10.40
C GLY A 51 -2.44 19.54 8.89
N GLN A 52 -1.41 19.23 8.13
CA GLN A 52 -1.39 19.33 6.67
C GLN A 52 -0.84 18.07 6.04
N ILE A 53 -1.28 17.78 4.82
CA ILE A 53 -0.70 16.74 3.95
C ILE A 53 -0.24 17.45 2.69
N LEU A 54 1.07 17.41 2.44
CA LEU A 54 1.69 17.99 1.27
C LEU A 54 2.09 16.87 0.29
N TYR A 55 1.80 17.05 -0.98
CA TYR A 55 2.22 16.17 -2.06
C TYR A 55 2.88 17.01 -3.16
N ASN A 56 4.15 16.76 -3.44
CA ASN A 56 4.96 17.56 -4.38
C ASN A 56 4.87 19.08 -4.09
N GLY A 57 4.89 19.46 -2.80
CA GLY A 57 4.78 20.86 -2.36
C GLY A 57 3.36 21.43 -2.37
N GLN A 58 2.39 20.72 -2.92
CA GLN A 58 0.99 21.13 -2.92
C GLN A 58 0.26 20.64 -1.67
N ASP A 59 -0.52 21.52 -1.01
CA ASP A 59 -1.41 21.12 0.07
C ASP A 59 -2.63 20.36 -0.50
N ILE A 60 -2.71 19.06 -0.17
CA ILE A 60 -3.79 18.18 -0.59
C ILE A 60 -4.74 17.82 0.56
N THR A 61 -4.61 18.49 1.70
CA THR A 61 -5.35 18.14 2.94
C THR A 61 -6.86 18.12 2.72
N ALA A 62 -7.38 19.10 2.00
CA ALA A 62 -8.82 19.23 1.71
C ALA A 62 -9.29 18.38 0.51
N LEU A 63 -8.38 17.86 -0.31
CA LEU A 63 -8.71 17.09 -1.50
C LEU A 63 -9.27 15.72 -1.15
N GLY A 64 -10.31 15.30 -1.88
CA GLY A 64 -10.90 13.97 -1.75
C GLY A 64 -10.14 12.88 -2.52
N ILE A 65 -10.63 11.64 -2.42
CA ILE A 65 -10.01 10.45 -3.02
C ILE A 65 -9.82 10.62 -4.53
N THR A 66 -10.85 11.09 -5.23
CA THR A 66 -10.83 11.23 -6.70
C THR A 66 -9.78 12.23 -7.16
N GLU A 67 -9.66 13.34 -6.45
CA GLU A 67 -8.69 14.40 -6.75
C GLU A 67 -7.27 13.91 -6.52
N ARG A 68 -7.01 13.27 -5.38
CA ARG A 68 -5.69 12.67 -5.07
C ARG A 68 -5.34 11.54 -6.04
N ALA A 69 -6.33 10.74 -6.44
CA ALA A 69 -6.11 9.74 -7.47
C ALA A 69 -5.68 10.38 -8.81
N LYS A 70 -6.28 11.51 -9.22
CA LYS A 70 -5.87 12.27 -10.43
C LYS A 70 -4.47 12.86 -10.31
N LEU A 71 -3.99 13.15 -9.10
CA LEU A 71 -2.61 13.57 -8.85
C LEU A 71 -1.58 12.42 -8.94
N GLY A 72 -2.02 11.19 -9.20
CA GLY A 72 -1.14 10.04 -9.32
C GLY A 72 -0.90 9.27 -8.02
N ILE A 73 -1.83 9.34 -7.06
CA ILE A 73 -1.80 8.52 -5.84
C ILE A 73 -2.72 7.32 -6.01
N SER A 74 -2.22 6.12 -5.75
CA SER A 74 -2.99 4.87 -5.75
C SER A 74 -2.97 4.19 -4.39
N TYR A 75 -4.03 3.45 -4.08
CA TYR A 75 -4.19 2.75 -2.82
C TYR A 75 -4.70 1.33 -3.02
N GLY A 76 -3.96 0.34 -2.54
CA GLY A 76 -4.39 -1.05 -2.43
C GLY A 76 -4.96 -1.31 -1.05
N PHE A 77 -6.22 -1.73 -1.01
CA PHE A 77 -6.96 -1.93 0.23
C PHE A 77 -6.55 -3.23 0.94
N GLN A 78 -6.60 -3.27 2.27
CA GLN A 78 -6.42 -4.51 3.03
C GLN A 78 -7.42 -5.59 2.58
N GLN A 79 -8.67 -5.19 2.37
CA GLN A 79 -9.70 -6.03 1.73
C GLN A 79 -10.08 -5.40 0.40
N PRO A 80 -9.65 -5.99 -0.73
CA PRO A 80 -9.90 -5.43 -2.04
C PRO A 80 -11.41 -5.47 -2.38
N PRO A 81 -11.93 -4.42 -3.04
CA PRO A 81 -13.31 -4.40 -3.47
C PRO A 81 -13.57 -5.41 -4.59
N ARG A 82 -14.79 -5.91 -4.66
CA ARG A 82 -15.27 -6.76 -5.75
C ARG A 82 -16.18 -5.95 -6.67
N PHE A 83 -16.04 -6.16 -7.98
CA PHE A 83 -16.76 -5.40 -9.00
C PHE A 83 -17.62 -6.35 -9.83
N LYS A 84 -18.81 -6.67 -9.33
CA LYS A 84 -19.76 -7.53 -10.06
C LYS A 84 -20.08 -6.96 -11.44
N GLY A 85 -20.00 -7.81 -12.46
CA GLY A 85 -20.26 -7.42 -13.86
C GLY A 85 -19.07 -6.78 -14.59
N LEU A 86 -17.91 -6.63 -13.93
CA LEU A 86 -16.67 -6.18 -14.58
C LEU A 86 -15.67 -7.34 -14.69
N LYS A 87 -15.09 -7.50 -15.85
CA LYS A 87 -14.00 -8.43 -16.09
C LYS A 87 -12.68 -7.86 -15.60
N VAL A 88 -11.72 -8.72 -15.34
CA VAL A 88 -10.33 -8.33 -15.01
C VAL A 88 -9.76 -7.41 -16.08
N TYR A 89 -9.97 -7.73 -17.36
CA TYR A 89 -9.58 -6.89 -18.49
C TYR A 89 -10.15 -5.47 -18.39
N ASP A 90 -11.45 -5.34 -18.10
CA ASP A 90 -12.12 -4.05 -17.99
C ASP A 90 -11.55 -3.19 -16.87
N LEU A 91 -11.22 -3.82 -15.71
CA LEU A 91 -10.59 -3.12 -14.58
C LEU A 91 -9.19 -2.61 -14.93
N LEU A 92 -8.37 -3.43 -15.61
CA LEU A 92 -7.04 -3.01 -16.05
C LEU A 92 -7.13 -1.86 -17.06
N MET A 93 -8.06 -1.94 -18.02
CA MET A 93 -8.31 -0.89 -18.98
C MET A 93 -8.74 0.42 -18.32
N LEU A 94 -9.69 0.35 -17.38
CA LEU A 94 -10.16 1.52 -16.63
C LEU A 94 -9.03 2.14 -15.80
N ALA A 95 -8.22 1.32 -15.13
CA ALA A 95 -7.09 1.78 -14.33
C ALA A 95 -6.06 2.52 -15.17
N ALA A 96 -5.79 2.05 -16.38
CA ALA A 96 -4.86 2.66 -17.33
C ALA A 96 -5.43 3.85 -18.12
N GLY A 97 -6.67 4.27 -17.83
CA GLY A 97 -7.32 5.39 -18.55
C GLY A 97 -7.82 5.02 -19.94
N GLY A 98 -8.05 3.74 -20.22
CA GLY A 98 -8.68 3.26 -21.47
C GLY A 98 -7.71 2.95 -22.61
N ALA A 99 -6.41 3.13 -22.46
CA ALA A 99 -5.42 3.01 -23.54
C ALA A 99 -4.42 1.84 -23.35
N LEU A 100 -4.85 0.72 -22.77
CA LEU A 100 -3.97 -0.42 -22.50
C LEU A 100 -4.20 -1.55 -23.50
N GLY A 101 -3.14 -1.96 -24.23
CA GLY A 101 -3.20 -3.14 -25.10
C GLY A 101 -3.32 -4.44 -24.33
N LYS A 102 -3.91 -5.49 -24.96
CA LYS A 102 -4.11 -6.80 -24.33
C LYS A 102 -2.80 -7.42 -23.82
N ASP A 103 -1.69 -7.25 -24.56
CA ASP A 103 -0.37 -7.75 -24.17
C ASP A 103 0.13 -7.12 -22.85
N LYS A 104 -0.13 -5.82 -22.65
CA LYS A 104 0.20 -5.13 -21.39
C LYS A 104 -0.64 -5.64 -20.21
N CYS A 105 -1.93 -5.90 -20.44
CA CYS A 105 -2.78 -6.54 -19.43
C CYS A 105 -2.22 -7.91 -19.01
N CYS A 106 -1.78 -8.71 -20.00
CA CYS A 106 -1.13 -10.00 -19.75
C CYS A 106 0.14 -9.85 -18.90
N GLN A 107 0.98 -8.85 -19.22
CA GLN A 107 2.20 -8.57 -18.45
C GLN A 107 1.90 -8.26 -16.99
N TYR A 108 0.94 -7.35 -16.70
CA TYR A 108 0.58 -7.00 -15.33
C TYR A 108 0.03 -8.20 -14.53
N LEU A 109 -0.80 -9.06 -15.15
CA LEU A 109 -1.28 -10.27 -14.49
C LEU A 109 -0.13 -11.25 -14.21
N THR A 110 0.79 -11.43 -15.16
CA THR A 110 1.96 -12.29 -14.97
C THR A 110 2.87 -11.79 -13.84
N GLN A 111 3.06 -10.47 -13.73
CA GLN A 111 3.85 -9.87 -12.64
C GLN A 111 3.29 -10.25 -11.27
N VAL A 112 1.96 -10.27 -11.10
CA VAL A 112 1.33 -10.65 -9.83
C VAL A 112 1.07 -12.16 -9.72
N GLY A 113 1.63 -12.97 -10.61
CA GLY A 113 1.53 -14.44 -10.57
C GLY A 113 0.16 -15.00 -10.98
N LEU A 114 -0.57 -14.30 -11.85
CA LEU A 114 -1.81 -14.76 -12.46
C LEU A 114 -1.60 -15.12 -13.93
N CYS A 115 -2.16 -16.26 -14.37
CA CYS A 115 -2.17 -16.64 -15.78
C CYS A 115 -3.17 -15.78 -16.54
N ALA A 116 -2.68 -14.97 -17.48
CA ALA A 116 -3.55 -14.06 -18.22
C ALA A 116 -4.68 -14.76 -18.98
N ASN A 117 -4.39 -15.94 -19.58
CA ASN A 117 -5.40 -16.71 -20.32
C ASN A 117 -6.57 -17.17 -19.44
N ASP A 118 -6.30 -17.41 -18.16
CA ASP A 118 -7.32 -17.92 -17.23
C ASP A 118 -8.11 -16.78 -16.54
N TYR A 119 -7.54 -15.57 -16.49
CA TYR A 119 -8.10 -14.49 -15.66
C TYR A 119 -8.64 -13.31 -16.43
N LEU A 120 -8.12 -12.95 -17.61
CA LEU A 120 -8.51 -11.72 -18.31
C LEU A 120 -10.03 -11.58 -18.54
N ASP A 121 -10.67 -12.68 -18.90
CA ASP A 121 -12.11 -12.70 -19.22
C ASP A 121 -12.99 -13.06 -18.02
N ARG A 122 -12.40 -13.32 -16.83
CA ARG A 122 -13.18 -13.62 -15.62
C ARG A 122 -13.74 -12.35 -14.99
N GLU A 123 -14.94 -12.46 -14.44
CA GLU A 123 -15.53 -11.38 -13.62
C GLU A 123 -14.84 -11.31 -12.25
N VAL A 124 -14.74 -10.09 -11.72
CA VAL A 124 -14.19 -9.85 -10.39
C VAL A 124 -15.32 -9.93 -9.36
N ASP A 125 -15.88 -11.11 -9.22
CA ASP A 125 -17.03 -11.43 -8.38
C ASP A 125 -16.69 -12.36 -7.20
N GLY A 126 -17.71 -12.99 -6.63
CA GLY A 126 -17.60 -13.94 -5.51
C GLY A 126 -16.91 -15.25 -5.83
N SER A 127 -16.68 -15.60 -7.11
CA SER A 127 -16.04 -16.84 -7.55
C SER A 127 -14.52 -16.81 -7.37
N LEU A 128 -13.93 -15.62 -7.29
CA LEU A 128 -12.50 -15.43 -7.04
C LEU A 128 -12.18 -15.54 -5.54
N SER A 129 -11.09 -16.22 -5.21
CA SER A 129 -10.53 -16.24 -3.86
C SER A 129 -10.05 -14.86 -3.42
N GLY A 130 -9.91 -14.64 -2.12
CA GLY A 130 -9.39 -13.39 -1.58
C GLY A 130 -7.99 -13.04 -2.13
N GLY A 131 -7.10 -14.03 -2.24
CA GLY A 131 -5.77 -13.84 -2.78
C GLY A 131 -5.74 -13.52 -4.27
N GLU A 132 -6.67 -14.08 -5.08
CA GLU A 132 -6.80 -13.75 -6.50
C GLU A 132 -7.27 -12.29 -6.68
N VAL A 133 -8.30 -11.87 -5.94
CA VAL A 133 -8.80 -10.49 -6.00
C VAL A 133 -7.71 -9.50 -5.56
N LYS A 134 -6.94 -9.85 -4.52
CA LYS A 134 -5.81 -9.03 -4.05
C LYS A 134 -4.75 -8.83 -5.14
N ARG A 135 -4.37 -9.91 -5.83
CA ARG A 135 -3.39 -9.84 -6.93
C ARG A 135 -3.93 -9.05 -8.12
N ILE A 136 -5.22 -9.18 -8.44
CA ILE A 136 -5.88 -8.38 -9.48
C ILE A 136 -5.86 -6.89 -9.08
N GLU A 137 -6.19 -6.55 -7.83
CA GLU A 137 -6.09 -5.17 -7.34
C GLU A 137 -4.68 -4.60 -7.53
N ILE A 138 -3.65 -5.35 -7.13
CA ILE A 138 -2.26 -4.92 -7.32
C ILE A 138 -1.95 -4.71 -8.80
N ALA A 139 -2.37 -5.62 -9.69
CA ALA A 139 -2.21 -5.47 -11.14
C ALA A 139 -2.88 -4.18 -11.65
N THR A 140 -4.06 -3.80 -11.14
CA THR A 140 -4.72 -2.53 -11.51
C THR A 140 -3.94 -1.30 -11.05
N ILE A 141 -3.32 -1.35 -9.86
CA ILE A 141 -2.46 -0.27 -9.35
C ILE A 141 -1.23 -0.11 -10.25
N LEU A 142 -0.60 -1.21 -10.65
CA LEU A 142 0.53 -1.20 -11.59
C LEU A 142 0.13 -0.64 -12.95
N ALA A 143 -1.03 -1.06 -13.50
CA ALA A 143 -1.54 -0.58 -14.78
C ALA A 143 -1.83 0.93 -14.77
N ARG A 144 -2.15 1.49 -13.62
CA ARG A 144 -2.39 2.93 -13.45
C ARG A 144 -1.13 3.78 -13.58
N ASN A 145 0.06 3.22 -13.35
CA ASN A 145 1.36 3.91 -13.42
C ASN A 145 1.41 5.16 -12.52
N SER A 146 1.05 4.99 -11.26
CA SER A 146 0.97 6.07 -10.26
C SER A 146 2.35 6.47 -9.74
N GLN A 147 2.54 7.75 -9.43
CA GLN A 147 3.77 8.27 -8.83
C GLN A 147 3.93 7.86 -7.36
N LEU A 148 2.81 7.74 -6.64
CA LEU A 148 2.77 7.24 -5.27
C LEU A 148 1.81 6.04 -5.19
N MET A 149 2.34 4.89 -4.80
CA MET A 149 1.58 3.66 -4.58
C MET A 149 1.57 3.31 -3.10
N ILE A 150 0.39 3.15 -2.54
CA ILE A 150 0.20 2.76 -1.13
C ILE A 150 -0.43 1.37 -1.11
N PHE A 151 0.16 0.44 -0.37
CA PHE A 151 -0.35 -0.93 -0.22
C PHE A 151 -0.59 -1.22 1.27
N ASP A 152 -1.82 -1.57 1.60
CA ASP A 152 -2.22 -1.90 2.97
C ASP A 152 -2.31 -3.43 3.13
N GLU A 153 -1.31 -4.02 3.77
CA GLU A 153 -1.13 -5.47 3.96
C GLU A 153 -1.34 -6.26 2.65
N PRO A 154 -0.53 -6.01 1.61
CA PRO A 154 -0.71 -6.62 0.29
C PRO A 154 -0.59 -8.14 0.31
N GLU A 155 0.02 -8.71 1.34
CA GLU A 155 0.19 -10.14 1.55
C GLU A 155 -1.03 -10.83 2.17
N ALA A 156 -2.01 -10.10 2.67
CA ALA A 156 -3.15 -10.68 3.38
C ALA A 156 -3.95 -11.63 2.48
N GLY A 157 -4.08 -12.90 2.91
CA GLY A 157 -4.83 -13.92 2.18
C GLY A 157 -4.14 -14.47 0.93
N ILE A 158 -2.87 -14.17 0.72
CA ILE A 158 -2.07 -14.69 -0.39
C ILE A 158 -1.29 -15.94 0.07
N ASP A 159 -1.23 -16.97 -0.78
CA ASP A 159 -0.44 -18.17 -0.55
C ASP A 159 1.06 -17.90 -0.67
N LEU A 160 1.89 -18.80 -0.12
CA LEU A 160 3.34 -18.64 -0.04
C LEU A 160 4.02 -18.43 -1.40
N TRP A 161 3.56 -19.15 -2.44
CA TRP A 161 4.15 -19.07 -3.78
C TRP A 161 3.81 -17.74 -4.47
N SER A 162 2.56 -17.33 -4.36
CA SER A 162 2.10 -16.03 -4.86
C SER A 162 2.71 -14.86 -4.09
N PHE A 163 2.95 -15.03 -2.78
CA PHE A 163 3.65 -14.04 -1.96
C PHE A 163 5.11 -13.85 -2.40
N ALA A 164 5.83 -14.93 -2.73
CA ALA A 164 7.19 -14.83 -3.25
C ALA A 164 7.21 -14.01 -4.56
N ARG A 165 6.27 -14.27 -5.47
CA ARG A 165 6.13 -13.53 -6.73
C ARG A 165 5.81 -12.06 -6.50
N LEU A 166 4.91 -11.76 -5.56
CA LEU A 166 4.57 -10.39 -5.19
C LEU A 166 5.78 -9.63 -4.64
N THR A 167 6.59 -10.28 -3.81
CA THR A 167 7.81 -9.69 -3.26
C THR A 167 8.81 -9.36 -4.37
N GLU A 168 9.01 -10.26 -5.34
CA GLU A 168 9.83 -10.01 -6.54
C GLU A 168 9.29 -8.80 -7.34
N THR A 169 7.97 -8.69 -7.49
CA THR A 169 7.35 -7.55 -8.19
C THR A 169 7.65 -6.23 -7.49
N PHE A 170 7.50 -6.16 -6.16
CA PHE A 170 7.85 -4.96 -5.41
C PHE A 170 9.34 -4.62 -5.51
N GLN A 171 10.22 -5.62 -5.48
CA GLN A 171 11.66 -5.43 -5.68
C GLN A 171 11.97 -4.86 -7.06
N GLN A 172 11.36 -5.39 -8.12
CA GLN A 172 11.56 -4.90 -9.49
C GLN A 172 11.06 -3.46 -9.66
N LEU A 173 9.89 -3.13 -9.11
CA LEU A 173 9.33 -1.77 -9.14
C LEU A 173 10.24 -0.79 -8.41
N HIS A 174 10.76 -1.19 -7.24
CA HIS A 174 11.68 -0.36 -6.47
C HIS A 174 13.00 -0.12 -7.22
N GLN A 175 13.57 -1.15 -7.85
CA GLN A 175 14.79 -1.04 -8.64
C GLN A 175 14.63 -0.18 -9.89
N ALA A 176 13.42 -0.15 -10.48
CA ALA A 176 13.13 0.71 -11.63
C ALA A 176 13.09 2.20 -11.28
N HIS A 177 12.96 2.55 -9.99
CA HIS A 177 12.82 3.92 -9.49
C HIS A 177 11.71 4.74 -10.17
N ASP A 178 10.65 4.07 -10.66
CA ASP A 178 9.59 4.73 -11.40
C ASP A 178 8.52 5.36 -10.50
N ALA A 179 8.43 4.92 -9.22
CA ALA A 179 7.43 5.41 -8.28
C ALA A 179 7.91 5.35 -6.83
N THR A 180 7.27 6.15 -5.99
CA THR A 180 7.38 6.07 -4.53
C THR A 180 6.39 5.03 -4.02
N MET A 181 6.81 4.16 -3.11
CA MET A 181 5.96 3.12 -2.51
C MET A 181 5.90 3.24 -1.00
N ILE A 182 4.68 3.16 -0.46
CA ILE A 182 4.43 3.01 0.97
C ILE A 182 3.73 1.66 1.17
N ILE A 183 4.35 0.74 1.88
CA ILE A 183 3.79 -0.58 2.14
C ILE A 183 3.58 -0.76 3.64
N ILE A 184 2.35 -1.04 4.05
CA ILE A 184 2.07 -1.50 5.41
C ILE A 184 2.25 -3.01 5.41
N SER A 185 3.21 -3.51 6.17
CA SER A 185 3.47 -4.95 6.27
C SER A 185 4.16 -5.33 7.58
N HIS A 186 3.92 -6.59 7.98
CA HIS A 186 4.63 -7.27 9.06
C HIS A 186 5.55 -8.38 8.55
N GLN A 187 5.56 -8.60 7.23
CA GLN A 187 6.36 -9.66 6.62
C GLN A 187 7.81 -9.24 6.46
N GLU A 188 8.70 -10.03 7.04
CA GLU A 188 10.14 -9.79 7.04
C GLU A 188 10.69 -9.54 5.63
N ARG A 189 10.27 -10.34 4.64
CA ARG A 189 10.71 -10.22 3.25
C ARG A 189 10.36 -8.87 2.62
N ILE A 190 9.19 -8.30 2.95
CA ILE A 190 8.78 -6.97 2.47
C ILE A 190 9.56 -5.90 3.24
N ILE A 191 9.70 -6.04 4.55
CA ILE A 191 10.44 -5.09 5.39
C ILE A 191 11.89 -4.96 4.92
N GLN A 192 12.52 -6.07 4.53
CA GLN A 192 13.91 -6.07 4.04
C GLN A 192 14.09 -5.38 2.68
N LEU A 193 13.05 -5.19 1.88
CA LEU A 193 13.12 -4.45 0.61
C LEU A 193 13.16 -2.93 0.81
N ALA A 194 12.76 -2.44 1.99
CA ALA A 194 12.58 -1.01 2.23
C ALA A 194 13.91 -0.26 2.29
N ASP A 195 13.93 0.95 1.74
CA ASP A 195 14.98 1.94 2.05
C ASP A 195 14.86 2.40 3.50
N GLU A 196 13.63 2.60 3.94
CA GLU A 196 13.33 3.15 5.25
C GLU A 196 12.15 2.42 5.90
N ILE A 197 12.27 2.19 7.20
CA ILE A 197 11.21 1.62 8.04
C ILE A 197 10.71 2.71 8.98
N VAL A 198 9.39 2.81 9.08
CA VAL A 198 8.68 3.68 10.02
C VAL A 198 7.84 2.82 10.95
N VAL A 199 8.16 2.84 12.23
CA VAL A 199 7.42 2.11 13.26
C VAL A 199 6.33 3.01 13.82
N VAL A 200 5.07 2.61 13.62
CA VAL A 200 3.89 3.35 14.07
C VAL A 200 3.21 2.58 15.20
N ALA A 201 3.13 3.19 16.37
CA ALA A 201 2.43 2.65 17.54
C ALA A 201 1.75 3.77 18.33
N ASP A 202 0.60 3.50 18.93
CA ASP A 202 -0.21 4.45 19.70
C ASP A 202 -0.49 5.77 18.93
N GLY A 203 -0.71 5.65 17.63
CA GLY A 203 -0.96 6.79 16.75
C GLY A 203 0.25 7.72 16.54
N ARG A 204 1.46 7.29 16.83
CA ARG A 204 2.70 8.08 16.72
C ARG A 204 3.79 7.31 15.99
N ILE A 205 4.74 8.04 15.41
CA ILE A 205 5.99 7.44 14.92
C ILE A 205 6.89 7.22 16.14
N LYS A 206 7.16 5.95 16.46
CA LYS A 206 8.05 5.56 17.57
C LYS A 206 9.51 5.45 17.15
N ALA A 207 9.75 4.99 15.92
CA ALA A 207 11.07 4.91 15.34
C ALA A 207 11.01 5.11 13.84
N ARG A 208 12.08 5.64 13.26
CA ARG A 208 12.24 5.85 11.84
C ARG A 208 13.71 5.77 11.45
N GLY A 209 14.02 5.17 10.32
CA GLY A 209 15.38 5.12 9.79
C GLY A 209 15.57 4.03 8.75
N SER A 210 16.82 3.91 8.27
CA SER A 210 17.17 2.89 7.27
C SER A 210 16.88 1.48 7.77
N THR A 211 16.62 0.58 6.83
CA THR A 211 16.35 -0.84 7.12
C THR A 211 17.46 -1.47 7.95
N GLN A 212 18.74 -1.16 7.63
CA GLN A 212 19.88 -1.69 8.38
C GLN A 212 19.87 -1.29 9.87
N LYS A 213 19.31 -0.12 10.19
CA LYS A 213 19.24 0.40 11.56
C LYS A 213 18.00 -0.11 12.31
N ILE A 214 16.83 -0.04 11.67
CA ILE A 214 15.56 -0.29 12.39
C ILE A 214 15.20 -1.78 12.42
N PHE A 215 15.50 -2.55 11.37
CA PHE A 215 15.12 -3.94 11.29
C PHE A 215 15.70 -4.82 12.42
N PRO A 216 17.01 -4.72 12.81
CA PRO A 216 17.53 -5.45 13.96
C PRO A 216 16.84 -5.07 15.28
N MET A 217 16.42 -3.81 15.43
CA MET A 217 15.69 -3.35 16.62
C MET A 217 14.32 -4.03 16.73
N ILE A 218 13.57 -4.11 15.61
CA ILE A 218 12.27 -4.79 15.57
C ILE A 218 12.42 -6.28 15.95
N LEU A 219 13.43 -6.97 15.39
CA LEU A 219 13.68 -8.37 15.70
C LEU A 219 14.04 -8.59 17.18
N SER A 220 14.81 -7.68 17.78
CA SER A 220 15.16 -7.78 19.22
C SER A 220 13.96 -7.51 20.12
N ASP A 221 13.01 -6.67 19.72
CA ASP A 221 11.76 -6.42 20.45
C ASP A 221 10.83 -7.63 20.47
N THR A 222 10.75 -8.37 19.36
CA THR A 222 9.98 -9.63 19.31
C THR A 222 10.56 -10.71 20.24
N LEU A 223 11.84 -10.60 20.59
CA LEU A 223 12.53 -11.46 21.58
C LEU A 223 12.46 -10.93 23.02
N GLY A 224 11.74 -9.84 23.28
CA GLY A 224 11.46 -9.34 24.64
C GLY A 224 12.55 -8.47 25.28
N SER A 225 13.48 -7.91 24.49
CA SER A 225 14.66 -7.22 25.03
C SER A 225 14.82 -5.73 24.68
N CYS A 226 13.86 -5.08 23.99
CA CYS A 226 14.01 -3.69 23.59
C CYS A 226 12.81 -2.78 23.98
N PRO A 227 13.05 -1.53 24.46
CA PRO A 227 12.02 -0.62 24.97
C PRO A 227 11.33 0.25 23.89
N VAL A 228 11.53 0.01 22.58
CA VAL A 228 11.02 0.89 21.52
C VAL A 228 9.50 0.80 21.34
N LEU A 229 8.86 -0.25 21.83
CA LEU A 229 7.40 -0.48 21.71
C LEU A 229 6.62 -0.34 23.02
N LYS A 230 7.29 0.13 24.11
CA LYS A 230 6.61 0.44 25.38
C LYS A 230 6.18 1.89 25.47
#